data_b498806909ac7840b578a56ec1639d27
#
_entry.id   b498806909ac7840b578a56ec1639d27
#
_cell.length_a   1.000
_cell.length_b   1.000
_cell.length_c   1.000
_cell.angle_alpha   90.00
_cell.angle_beta   90.00
_cell.angle_gamma   90.00
#
_symmetry.space_group_name_H-M   'P 1'
#
loop_
_entity.id
_entity.type
_entity.pdbx_description
1 polymer ?
#
loop_
_entity_poly.entity_id
_entity_poly.type
_entity_poly.pdbx_seq_one_letter_code
_entity_poly.pdbx_strand_id
1 'polypeptide(L)'
;MFSLNHPNGKIFENKLTLTKTQQDNVVKGIVKNYDIDSIEFLELKKDIKTGTYHLIFIINDKIKTGLSVSRIEELNSNLNNIGLSPIENFKELKRGQPLDETEEILNFIKVKYIGEWYGNNWWAV
;
A
#
# COMPACT_ATOMS: atom_id res chain seq x y z
N MET A 1 -8.50 -31.53 -15.72
CA MET A 1 -8.29 -30.71 -15.30
C MET A 1 -8.31 -30.13 -14.83
N PHE A 2 -8.11 -30.49 -15.19
CA PHE A 2 -7.85 -29.59 -14.72
C PHE A 2 -7.80 -28.98 -14.42
N SER A 3 -7.69 -29.36 -15.08
CA SER A 3 -7.45 -28.53 -14.82
C SER A 3 -7.35 -27.96 -14.52
N LEU A 4 -7.27 -28.34 -14.98
CA LEU A 4 -7.06 -27.58 -14.67
C LEU A 4 -6.81 -27.01 -14.28
N ASN A 5 -6.65 -27.45 -14.68
CA ASN A 5 -6.32 -26.72 -14.35
C ASN A 5 -5.92 -26.19 -14.01
N HIS A 6 -5.60 -26.47 -14.24
CA HIS A 6 -5.07 -25.75 -13.85
C HIS A 6 -4.53 -25.26 -13.56
N PRO A 7 -4.68 -25.26 -13.88
CA PRO A 7 -3.93 -24.79 -13.59
C PRO A 7 -3.78 -24.32 -12.90
N ASN A 8 -3.39 -24.56 -12.75
CA ASN A 8 -3.05 -23.93 -12.06
C ASN A 8 -2.72 -23.53 -11.19
N GLY A 9 -3.24 -23.74 -11.13
CA GLY A 9 -2.83 -23.38 -9.87
C GLY A 9 -1.75 -22.47 -9.69
N LYS A 10 -0.87 -22.34 -10.30
CA LYS A 10 0.13 -21.58 -10.15
C LYS A 10 -0.11 -20.19 -10.22
N ILE A 11 -1.07 -19.83 -10.75
CA ILE A 11 -1.36 -18.50 -10.88
C ILE A 11 -1.61 -17.88 -9.57
N PHE A 12 -2.16 -18.55 -8.64
CA PHE A 12 -2.43 -18.03 -7.38
C PHE A 12 -1.24 -17.76 -6.60
N GLU A 13 -0.20 -18.42 -6.83
CA GLU A 13 0.97 -18.25 -6.10
C GLU A 13 1.55 -16.92 -6.34
N ASN A 14 1.16 -16.28 -7.40
CA ASN A 14 1.71 -15.02 -7.72
C ASN A 14 0.95 -13.87 -7.10
N LYS A 15 -0.17 -14.20 -6.40
CA LYS A 15 -0.93 -13.19 -5.79
C LYS A 15 -0.32 -12.84 -4.49
N LEU A 16 0.24 -11.69 -4.33
CA LEU A 16 0.84 -11.24 -3.12
C LEU A 16 -0.11 -10.33 -2.36
N THR A 17 -0.13 -10.47 -1.06
CA THR A 17 -0.99 -9.64 -0.22
C THR A 17 -0.21 -9.10 0.96
N LEU A 18 -0.78 -8.14 1.64
CA LEU A 18 -0.20 -7.56 2.84
C LEU A 18 -1.25 -7.61 3.93
N THR A 19 -0.84 -7.64 5.17
CA THR A 19 -1.79 -7.58 6.27
C THR A 19 -2.31 -6.15 6.38
N LYS A 20 -3.39 -5.98 7.10
CA LYS A 20 -3.96 -4.65 7.31
C LYS A 20 -2.94 -3.81 8.06
N THR A 21 -2.26 -4.37 9.04
CA THR A 21 -1.26 -3.65 9.81
C THR A 21 -0.11 -3.15 8.93
N GLN A 22 0.33 -3.95 7.98
CA GLN A 22 1.38 -3.54 7.07
C GLN A 22 0.92 -2.38 6.20
N GLN A 23 -0.31 -2.44 5.73
CA GLN A 23 -0.86 -1.39 4.90
C GLN A 23 -1.07 -0.11 5.74
N ASP A 24 -1.52 -0.25 6.98
CA ASP A 24 -1.68 0.89 7.86
C ASP A 24 -0.33 1.56 8.14
N ASN A 25 0.74 0.78 8.24
CA ASN A 25 2.07 1.34 8.45
C ASN A 25 2.50 2.20 7.27
N VAL A 26 2.12 1.78 6.06
CA VAL A 26 2.42 2.56 4.86
C VAL A 26 1.63 3.88 4.92
N VAL A 27 0.35 3.81 5.26
CA VAL A 27 -0.49 5.01 5.36
C VAL A 27 0.09 5.98 6.39
N LYS A 28 0.50 5.48 7.54
CA LYS A 28 1.07 6.32 8.58
C LYS A 28 2.36 6.98 8.10
N GLY A 29 3.19 6.24 7.37
CA GLY A 29 4.43 6.79 6.84
C GLY A 29 4.20 7.89 5.83
N ILE A 30 3.15 7.74 5.01
CA ILE A 30 2.82 8.74 4.01
C ILE A 30 2.23 9.97 4.70
N VAL A 31 1.28 9.76 5.60
CA VAL A 31 0.59 10.85 6.25
C VAL A 31 1.51 11.70 7.12
N LYS A 32 2.59 11.12 7.59
CA LYS A 32 3.56 11.83 8.36
C LYS A 32 4.08 13.03 7.60
N ASN A 33 4.29 12.88 6.30
CA ASN A 33 4.89 13.90 5.46
C ASN A 33 3.95 14.53 4.43
N TYR A 34 2.80 13.93 4.19
CA TYR A 34 1.87 14.41 3.18
C TYR A 34 0.45 14.52 3.72
N ASP A 35 -0.22 15.59 3.36
CA ASP A 35 -1.60 15.81 3.80
C ASP A 35 -2.52 15.21 2.74
N ILE A 36 -2.95 13.98 2.95
CA ILE A 36 -3.80 13.28 1.99
C ILE A 36 -5.15 12.96 2.59
N ASP A 37 -6.16 12.73 1.75
CA ASP A 37 -7.52 12.41 2.17
C ASP A 37 -7.81 10.93 2.03
N SER A 38 -7.24 10.28 1.06
CA SER A 38 -7.52 8.87 0.81
C SER A 38 -6.36 8.16 0.14
N ILE A 39 -6.34 6.84 0.29
CA ILE A 39 -5.36 6.01 -0.37
C ILE A 39 -6.06 4.70 -0.72
N GLU A 40 -5.85 4.24 -1.94
CA GLU A 40 -6.40 2.98 -2.38
C GLU A 40 -5.24 2.09 -2.81
N PHE A 41 -4.98 1.01 -2.08
CA PHE A 41 -3.92 0.08 -2.44
C PHE A 41 -4.44 -0.79 -3.59
N LEU A 42 -3.66 -0.92 -4.64
CA LEU A 42 -4.08 -1.66 -5.83
C LEU A 42 -3.47 -3.04 -5.93
N GLU A 43 -2.18 -3.13 -5.76
CA GLU A 43 -1.50 -4.41 -5.91
C GLU A 43 -0.10 -4.40 -5.35
N LEU A 44 0.40 -5.57 -5.08
CA LEU A 44 1.77 -5.76 -4.63
C LEU A 44 2.42 -6.70 -5.65
N LYS A 45 3.50 -6.29 -6.26
CA LYS A 45 4.19 -7.09 -7.25
C LYS A 45 5.61 -7.36 -6.84
N LYS A 46 6.17 -8.46 -7.25
CA LYS A 46 7.57 -8.75 -7.03
C LYS A 46 8.32 -8.65 -8.34
N ASP A 47 9.40 -7.90 -8.36
CA ASP A 47 10.25 -7.79 -9.52
C ASP A 47 11.25 -8.95 -9.42
N ILE A 48 11.13 -9.93 -10.29
CA ILE A 48 11.96 -11.10 -10.28
C ILE A 48 13.42 -10.79 -10.50
N LYS A 49 13.73 -9.81 -11.29
CA LYS A 49 15.10 -9.48 -11.59
C LYS A 49 15.83 -8.88 -10.42
N THR A 50 15.20 -8.00 -9.67
CA THR A 50 15.85 -7.32 -8.58
C THR A 50 15.49 -7.92 -7.24
N GLY A 51 14.42 -8.72 -7.19
CA GLY A 51 13.94 -9.28 -5.94
C GLY A 51 13.20 -8.28 -5.06
N THR A 52 12.93 -7.09 -5.57
CA THR A 52 12.23 -6.07 -4.77
C THR A 52 10.74 -6.19 -4.94
N TYR A 53 10.01 -5.65 -3.99
CA TYR A 53 8.55 -5.65 -4.04
C TYR A 53 8.07 -4.24 -4.27
N HIS A 54 7.08 -4.10 -5.15
CA HIS A 54 6.52 -2.80 -5.50
C HIS A 54 5.06 -2.76 -5.09
N LEU A 55 4.72 -1.82 -4.22
CA LEU A 55 3.35 -1.64 -3.77
C LEU A 55 2.78 -0.44 -4.50
N ILE A 56 1.69 -0.65 -5.23
CA ILE A 56 1.08 0.37 -6.08
C ILE A 56 -0.21 0.86 -5.42
N PHE A 57 -0.39 2.16 -5.38
CA PHE A 57 -1.59 2.74 -4.78
C PHE A 57 -1.97 4.06 -5.43
N ILE A 58 -3.18 4.54 -5.16
CA ILE A 58 -3.68 5.80 -5.67
C ILE A 58 -3.95 6.73 -4.49
N ILE A 59 -3.45 7.95 -4.57
CA ILE A 59 -3.64 8.96 -3.54
C ILE A 59 -4.76 9.92 -3.97
N ASN A 60 -5.67 10.19 -3.06
CA ASN A 60 -6.77 11.14 -3.27
C ASN A 60 -7.59 10.86 -4.54
N ASP A 61 -7.72 9.58 -4.87
CA ASP A 61 -8.49 9.12 -6.02
C ASP A 61 -7.95 9.65 -7.35
N LYS A 62 -6.76 10.18 -7.40
CA LYS A 62 -6.23 10.76 -8.60
C LYS A 62 -4.82 10.42 -8.94
N ILE A 63 -3.93 10.30 -7.99
CA ILE A 63 -2.51 10.17 -8.28
C ILE A 63 -2.02 8.77 -8.02
N LYS A 64 -1.71 8.04 -9.08
CA LYS A 64 -1.21 6.68 -8.96
C LYS A 64 0.28 6.72 -8.72
N THR A 65 0.75 6.03 -7.71
CA THR A 65 2.17 5.99 -7.40
C THR A 65 2.45 4.68 -6.66
N GLY A 66 3.58 4.56 -6.03
CA GLY A 66 3.93 3.38 -5.27
C GLY A 66 5.21 3.53 -4.52
N LEU A 67 5.57 2.47 -3.83
CA LEU A 67 6.84 2.43 -3.15
C LEU A 67 7.46 1.05 -3.32
N SER A 68 8.74 0.93 -3.10
CA SER A 68 9.46 -0.32 -3.26
C SER A 68 10.16 -0.67 -1.97
N VAL A 69 10.14 -1.95 -1.62
CA VAL A 69 10.88 -2.43 -0.47
C VAL A 69 11.64 -3.68 -0.87
N SER A 70 12.76 -3.95 -0.22
CA SER A 70 13.56 -5.12 -0.50
C SER A 70 12.93 -6.35 0.13
N ARG A 71 12.24 -6.18 1.23
CA ARG A 71 11.59 -7.27 1.90
C ARG A 71 10.26 -6.82 2.45
N ILE A 72 9.28 -7.69 2.42
CA ILE A 72 7.93 -7.39 2.90
C ILE A 72 7.97 -7.03 4.39
N GLU A 73 8.87 -7.65 5.14
CA GLU A 73 8.98 -7.41 6.57
C GLU A 73 9.32 -5.97 6.91
N GLU A 74 9.82 -5.22 5.95
CA GLU A 74 10.12 -3.82 6.19
C GLU A 74 8.83 -3.06 6.50
N LEU A 75 7.69 -3.61 6.11
CA LEU A 75 6.41 -2.96 6.33
C LEU A 75 5.80 -3.30 7.69
N ASN A 76 6.48 -4.11 8.50
CA ASN A 76 5.98 -4.49 9.80
C ASN A 76 6.17 -3.41 10.86
N SER A 77 6.90 -2.37 10.56
CA SER A 77 7.13 -1.32 11.53
C SER A 77 6.93 0.04 10.90
N ASN A 78 7.08 1.08 11.66
CA ASN A 78 6.85 2.43 11.18
C ASN A 78 7.84 2.82 10.10
N LEU A 79 7.34 3.44 9.07
CA LEU A 79 8.16 3.91 7.97
C LEU A 79 8.27 5.43 8.12
N ASN A 80 9.47 5.91 8.19
CA ASN A 80 9.68 7.32 8.46
C ASN A 80 9.98 8.21 7.29
N ASN A 81 10.53 7.68 6.26
CA ASN A 81 10.97 8.49 5.14
C ASN A 81 10.41 8.08 3.81
N ILE A 82 9.10 7.95 3.74
CA ILE A 82 8.48 7.63 2.48
C ILE A 82 8.41 8.88 1.64
N GLY A 83 9.01 8.83 0.47
CA GLY A 83 8.90 9.91 -0.50
C GLY A 83 8.04 9.45 -1.66
N LEU A 84 7.09 10.26 -2.07
CA LEU A 84 6.22 9.92 -3.18
C LEU A 84 6.75 10.53 -4.47
N SER A 85 6.64 9.81 -5.56
CA SER A 85 7.12 10.23 -6.87
C SER A 85 6.05 10.14 -7.91
N PRO A 86 6.08 10.99 -8.92
CA PRO A 86 7.05 12.04 -9.13
C PRO A 86 6.82 13.19 -8.16
N ILE A 87 7.88 13.80 -7.73
CA ILE A 87 7.83 14.85 -6.73
C ILE A 87 6.86 15.96 -7.07
N GLU A 88 6.82 16.38 -8.30
CA GLU A 88 5.97 17.43 -8.75
C GLU A 88 4.50 17.14 -8.53
N ASN A 89 4.08 15.90 -8.55
CA ASN A 89 2.68 15.56 -8.38
C ASN A 89 2.24 15.63 -6.91
N PHE A 90 3.20 15.64 -6.00
CA PHE A 90 2.90 15.62 -4.58
C PHE A 90 3.36 16.86 -3.81
N LYS A 91 3.97 17.80 -4.53
CA LYS A 91 4.50 19.00 -3.95
C LYS A 91 3.49 19.75 -3.14
N GLU A 92 2.27 19.88 -3.61
CA GLU A 92 1.24 20.60 -2.94
C GLU A 92 0.71 19.88 -1.72
N LEU A 93 0.89 18.59 -1.65
CA LEU A 93 0.42 17.80 -0.53
C LEU A 93 1.48 17.67 0.58
N LYS A 94 2.72 18.01 0.27
CA LYS A 94 3.81 17.88 1.21
C LYS A 94 3.63 18.82 2.38
N ARG A 95 3.74 18.29 3.60
CA ARG A 95 3.58 19.10 4.80
C ARG A 95 4.82 19.94 5.01
N GLY A 96 4.67 21.09 5.61
CA GLY A 96 5.78 21.95 5.96
C GLY A 96 6.66 21.31 7.00
N GLN A 97 6.04 20.59 7.94
CA GLN A 97 6.79 19.84 8.94
C GLN A 97 6.12 18.50 9.14
N PRO A 98 6.89 17.45 9.37
CA PRO A 98 6.30 16.10 9.59
C PRO A 98 5.45 16.10 10.85
N LEU A 99 4.44 15.26 10.86
CA LEU A 99 3.58 15.11 12.03
C LEU A 99 4.33 14.26 13.08
N ASP A 100 4.14 14.60 14.34
CA ASP A 100 4.78 13.84 15.39
C ASP A 100 3.97 12.58 15.69
N GLU A 101 2.66 12.64 15.55
CA GLU A 101 1.79 11.55 15.87
C GLU A 101 0.89 11.23 14.70
N THR A 102 0.81 9.99 14.28
CA THR A 102 0.01 9.61 13.12
C THR A 102 -1.09 8.59 13.45
N GLU A 103 -1.16 8.07 14.65
CA GLU A 103 -2.14 7.07 14.98
C GLU A 103 -3.56 7.57 14.82
N GLU A 104 -3.87 8.71 15.32
CA GLU A 104 -5.19 9.24 15.26
C GLU A 104 -5.58 9.69 13.88
N ILE A 105 -4.64 10.14 13.11
CA ILE A 105 -4.93 10.68 11.80
C ILE A 105 -5.46 9.60 10.88
N LEU A 106 -5.12 8.35 11.15
CA LEU A 106 -5.60 7.25 10.32
C LEU A 106 -7.11 7.21 10.33
N ASN A 107 -7.75 7.68 11.38
CA ASN A 107 -9.19 7.65 11.48
C ASN A 107 -9.85 8.64 10.51
N PHE A 108 -9.07 9.55 9.95
CA PHE A 108 -9.61 10.56 9.06
C PHE A 108 -9.23 10.28 7.59
N ILE A 109 -8.51 9.19 7.33
CA ILE A 109 -8.08 8.86 5.98
C ILE A 109 -8.93 7.72 5.47
N LYS A 110 -9.45 7.82 4.26
CA LYS A 110 -10.20 6.75 3.68
C LYS A 110 -9.21 5.79 3.08
N VAL A 111 -9.18 4.55 3.55
CA VAL A 111 -8.24 3.55 3.04
C VAL A 111 -8.97 2.38 2.43
N LYS A 112 -8.58 2.01 1.21
CA LYS A 112 -9.06 0.79 0.60
C LYS A 112 -7.89 -0.15 0.58
N TYR A 113 -8.04 -1.29 1.24
CA TYR A 113 -6.97 -2.26 1.42
C TYR A 113 -6.99 -3.35 0.35
N ILE A 114 -5.85 -4.02 0.16
CA ILE A 114 -5.81 -5.18 -0.73
C ILE A 114 -5.71 -6.41 0.15
N GLY A 115 -5.94 -7.52 -0.42
CA GLY A 115 -5.75 -8.79 0.24
C GLY A 115 -7.03 -9.38 0.71
N GLU A 116 -6.90 -10.39 1.54
CA GLU A 116 -7.99 -11.11 1.93
C GLU A 116 -8.91 -10.39 2.83
N TRP A 117 -8.62 -9.16 3.28
CA TRP A 117 -9.32 -8.50 4.14
C TRP A 117 -10.59 -8.16 3.69
N TYR A 118 -10.81 -7.85 2.39
CA TYR A 118 -12.05 -7.51 1.99
C TYR A 118 -12.85 -8.69 1.70
N GLY A 119 -12.33 -9.80 1.80
CA GLY A 119 -13.06 -10.99 1.65
C GLY A 119 -13.85 -11.27 2.87
N ASN A 120 -13.55 -10.64 3.91
CA ASN A 120 -14.18 -10.90 5.07
C ASN A 120 -15.12 -9.99 5.39
N ASN A 121 -15.22 -9.26 5.30
CA ASN A 121 -15.86 -8.43 5.69
C ASN A 121 -16.82 -7.98 5.11
N TRP A 122 -17.07 -8.15 4.78
CA TRP A 122 -17.53 -7.62 4.19
C TRP A 122 -18.36 -7.61 3.85
N TRP A 123 -18.27 -7.95 4.02
CA TRP A 123 -18.53 -7.87 3.80
C TRP A 123 -19.07 -7.51 3.45
N ALA A 124 -18.70 -7.81 3.62
CA ALA A 124 -18.84 -7.61 3.47
C ALA A 124 -19.38 -7.17 3.14
N VAL A 125 -19.54 -7.24 2.85
CA VAL A 125 -19.80 -6.89 2.58
C VAL A 125 -20.17 -6.61 2.57
#